data_87e85228c692c1e494fac54e8c9eb9bc
#
_entry.id   87e85228c692c1e494fac54e8c9eb9bc
#
_cell.length_a   1.000
_cell.length_b   1.000
_cell.length_c   1.000
_cell.angle_alpha   90.00
_cell.angle_beta   90.00
_cell.angle_gamma   90.00
#
_symmetry.space_group_name_H-M   'P 1'
#
loop_
_entity.id
_entity.type
_entity.pdbx_description
1 polymer ?
#
loop_
_entity_poly.entity_id
_entity_poly.type
_entity_poly.pdbx_seq_one_letter_code
_entity_poly.pdbx_strand_id
1 'polypeptide(L)'
;MTFKMESVPIQIGTRRRRRFAARASTPPVVVALAVYVFVVIGRVPDAFPSVHLAIVTAGITGVLALLGSNRDLGRLLRIPETLAVLALFGLSIVTIPFSVWPGQSLTFVTRSYITLIFLFLVIVYCARSARAVQILLYGLLAAMLLLEISLMLWGKGDRPLVTNTYDSNDIAFIMVCGFPLGAMWFLRGRGPGRYIAALTSALAVTTVLLTRSRGGLVSLCVVLAFLLVRASSRERIGTAVVVLACVLILGAFGSKEYWERMATIWDSGGGPAVSAYDATGVWGARWPIWRASLWLMLEHPVIGVGAGVFDIAEGLSHGGAGKWSTAHNAFLQIGVELGIPGLVLFIFLLYRTVKNCHIVMRLARQHPQLSVEAWLASGVELSLYGFIVAAFSLSQAYSSMLYFLVAISVVLARLASQRNRLPGPRGAGSPGGMAGFSGRGADGAEHAL
;
A
#
# COMPACT_ATOMS: atom_id res chain seq x y z
N MET A 1 55.92 56.45 -9.99
CA MET A 1 55.37 55.62 -8.89
C MET A 1 54.00 55.08 -9.28
N THR A 2 53.97 53.87 -9.81
CA THR A 2 52.76 53.20 -10.28
C THR A 2 52.37 52.17 -9.23
N PHE A 3 51.24 52.42 -8.55
CA PHE A 3 50.64 51.42 -7.60
C PHE A 3 49.94 50.36 -8.36
N LYS A 4 50.43 49.12 -8.30
CA LYS A 4 49.71 47.89 -8.71
C LYS A 4 48.77 47.53 -7.57
N MET A 5 47.46 47.54 -7.84
CA MET A 5 46.46 46.90 -6.98
C MET A 5 46.41 45.43 -7.29
N GLU A 6 46.87 44.58 -6.36
CA GLU A 6 46.62 43.14 -6.38
C GLU A 6 45.17 42.83 -6.03
N SER A 7 44.51 42.15 -6.93
CA SER A 7 43.16 41.64 -6.72
C SER A 7 43.22 40.39 -5.86
N VAL A 8 42.68 40.47 -4.64
CA VAL A 8 42.47 39.31 -3.75
C VAL A 8 41.24 38.50 -4.28
N PRO A 9 41.38 37.21 -4.62
CA PRO A 9 40.24 36.42 -5.03
C PRO A 9 39.39 36.06 -3.81
N ILE A 10 38.15 36.56 -3.79
CA ILE A 10 37.12 36.17 -2.80
C ILE A 10 36.69 34.72 -3.06
N GLN A 11 37.28 33.77 -2.31
CA GLN A 11 36.81 32.41 -2.23
C GLN A 11 35.53 32.31 -1.36
N ILE A 12 34.39 32.73 -1.88
CA ILE A 12 33.09 32.50 -1.24
C ILE A 12 32.34 31.51 -2.07
N GLY A 13 32.15 30.29 -1.58
CA GLY A 13 31.02 29.47 -2.06
C GLY A 13 31.20 27.98 -2.27
N THR A 14 32.39 27.37 -2.12
CA THR A 14 32.53 25.92 -2.38
C THR A 14 32.32 25.03 -1.16
N ARG A 15 32.43 25.54 0.07
CA ARG A 15 32.21 24.74 1.30
C ARG A 15 30.72 24.44 1.60
N ARG A 16 29.80 25.32 1.16
CA ARG A 16 28.35 25.10 1.43
C ARG A 16 27.70 24.08 0.52
N ARG A 17 28.16 23.90 -0.74
CA ARG A 17 27.67 22.87 -1.67
C ARG A 17 28.11 21.45 -1.32
N ARG A 18 29.26 21.27 -0.68
CA ARG A 18 29.75 19.94 -0.26
C ARG A 18 29.00 19.35 0.95
N ARG A 19 28.32 20.16 1.77
CA ARG A 19 27.49 19.64 2.89
C ARG A 19 26.14 19.06 2.46
N PHE A 20 25.65 19.32 1.26
CA PHE A 20 24.41 18.72 0.73
C PHE A 20 24.65 17.41 0.01
N ALA A 21 25.86 17.03 -0.28
CA ALA A 21 26.24 15.77 -0.93
C ALA A 21 26.81 14.72 0.04
N ALA A 22 26.77 14.96 1.35
CA ALA A 22 26.94 13.87 2.30
C ALA A 22 25.76 12.90 2.07
N ARG A 23 26.06 11.71 1.53
CA ARG A 23 25.13 10.57 1.47
C ARG A 23 24.54 10.43 2.88
N ALA A 24 23.34 10.95 3.09
CA ALA A 24 22.65 10.76 4.35
C ALA A 24 22.56 9.25 4.55
N SER A 25 23.34 8.74 5.50
CA SER A 25 23.29 7.32 5.87
C SER A 25 21.83 6.98 6.17
N THR A 26 21.37 5.88 5.61
CA THR A 26 20.01 5.43 5.87
C THR A 26 19.87 5.17 7.37
N PRO A 27 18.94 5.80 8.08
CA PRO A 27 18.79 5.55 9.50
C PRO A 27 18.54 4.04 9.76
N PRO A 28 19.22 3.41 10.71
CA PRO A 28 19.09 1.97 10.98
C PRO A 28 17.63 1.56 11.26
N VAL A 29 16.83 2.45 11.83
CA VAL A 29 15.39 2.23 12.04
C VAL A 29 14.61 1.97 10.75
N VAL A 30 14.99 2.60 9.62
CA VAL A 30 14.30 2.39 8.34
C VAL A 30 14.62 1.01 7.76
N VAL A 31 15.86 0.52 7.97
CA VAL A 31 16.25 -0.83 7.56
C VAL A 31 15.54 -1.86 8.42
N ALA A 32 15.53 -1.69 9.76
CA ALA A 32 14.80 -2.58 10.66
C ALA A 32 13.30 -2.62 10.33
N LEU A 33 12.72 -1.48 9.98
CA LEU A 33 11.33 -1.38 9.56
C LEU A 33 11.07 -2.10 8.22
N ALA A 34 12.01 -2.05 7.27
CA ALA A 34 11.89 -2.82 6.02
C ALA A 34 11.96 -4.34 6.27
N VAL A 35 12.80 -4.77 7.20
CA VAL A 35 12.83 -6.17 7.67
C VAL A 35 11.51 -6.54 8.35
N TYR A 36 10.96 -5.66 9.17
CA TYR A 36 9.65 -5.89 9.78
C TYR A 36 8.52 -6.01 8.74
N VAL A 37 8.50 -5.15 7.72
CA VAL A 37 7.57 -5.26 6.58
C VAL A 37 7.72 -6.62 5.88
N PHE A 38 8.97 -7.04 5.60
CA PHE A 38 9.26 -8.35 5.02
C PHE A 38 8.72 -9.50 5.87
N VAL A 39 8.97 -9.47 7.17
CA VAL A 39 8.56 -10.53 8.11
C VAL A 39 7.04 -10.62 8.22
N VAL A 40 6.34 -9.48 8.32
CA VAL A 40 4.88 -9.45 8.51
C VAL A 40 4.13 -9.79 7.22
N ILE A 41 4.50 -9.19 6.09
CA ILE A 41 3.80 -9.43 4.81
C ILE A 41 4.19 -10.78 4.21
N GLY A 42 5.46 -11.16 4.32
CA GLY A 42 5.98 -12.45 3.84
C GLY A 42 5.62 -13.66 4.70
N ARG A 43 4.90 -13.44 5.83
CA ARG A 43 4.49 -14.51 6.76
C ARG A 43 5.64 -15.41 7.22
N VAL A 44 6.83 -14.85 7.37
CA VAL A 44 8.02 -15.57 7.84
C VAL A 44 7.80 -16.26 9.21
N PRO A 45 7.02 -15.68 10.17
CA PRO A 45 6.71 -16.35 11.44
C PRO A 45 6.01 -17.70 11.31
N ASP A 46 5.26 -17.92 10.22
CA ASP A 46 4.56 -19.19 9.99
C ASP A 46 5.53 -20.36 9.75
N ALA A 47 6.71 -20.06 9.18
CA ALA A 47 7.78 -21.03 8.97
C ALA A 47 8.60 -21.30 10.26
N PHE A 48 8.60 -20.36 11.20
CA PHE A 48 9.37 -20.42 12.44
C PHE A 48 8.54 -20.00 13.66
N PRO A 49 7.46 -20.74 14.02
CA PRO A 49 6.50 -20.33 15.06
C PRO A 49 7.14 -20.11 16.44
N SER A 50 8.15 -20.92 16.78
CA SER A 50 8.84 -20.88 18.07
C SER A 50 9.71 -19.64 18.28
N VAL A 51 10.12 -18.95 17.21
CA VAL A 51 11.06 -17.81 17.28
C VAL A 51 10.34 -16.47 17.51
N HIS A 52 9.02 -16.41 17.35
CA HIS A 52 8.22 -15.18 17.48
C HIS A 52 8.79 -13.99 16.70
N LEU A 53 9.25 -14.23 15.45
CA LEU A 53 10.00 -13.28 14.62
C LEU A 53 9.27 -11.93 14.45
N ALA A 54 7.93 -11.92 14.36
CA ALA A 54 7.17 -10.68 14.26
C ALA A 54 7.34 -9.81 15.53
N ILE A 55 7.32 -10.42 16.72
CA ILE A 55 7.49 -9.70 17.99
C ILE A 55 8.93 -9.19 18.13
N VAL A 56 9.92 -10.03 17.80
CA VAL A 56 11.34 -9.67 17.88
C VAL A 56 11.65 -8.50 16.94
N THR A 57 11.23 -8.58 15.67
CA THR A 57 11.47 -7.52 14.68
C THR A 57 10.69 -6.25 15.00
N ALA A 58 9.46 -6.36 15.53
CA ALA A 58 8.70 -5.23 16.06
C ALA A 58 9.41 -4.56 17.23
N GLY A 59 9.91 -5.34 18.20
CA GLY A 59 10.64 -4.83 19.35
C GLY A 59 11.91 -4.07 18.96
N ILE A 60 12.74 -4.67 18.10
CA ILE A 60 13.95 -4.02 17.58
C ILE A 60 13.60 -2.70 16.87
N THR A 61 12.57 -2.74 16.01
CA THR A 61 12.13 -1.56 15.27
C THR A 61 11.59 -0.47 16.19
N GLY A 62 10.81 -0.85 17.22
CA GLY A 62 10.28 0.05 18.24
C GLY A 62 11.36 0.73 19.06
N VAL A 63 12.35 -0.02 19.55
CA VAL A 63 13.49 0.52 20.29
C VAL A 63 14.28 1.49 19.43
N LEU A 64 14.62 1.13 18.20
CA LEU A 64 15.33 2.02 17.28
C LEU A 64 14.51 3.27 16.91
N ALA A 65 13.17 3.15 16.83
CA ALA A 65 12.28 4.28 16.61
C ALA A 65 12.29 5.27 17.77
N LEU A 66 12.29 4.78 19.00
CA LEU A 66 12.34 5.60 20.22
C LEU A 66 13.71 6.27 20.38
N LEU A 67 14.80 5.53 20.19
CA LEU A 67 16.16 6.07 20.31
C LEU A 67 16.51 7.05 19.18
N GLY A 68 16.01 6.83 17.98
CA GLY A 68 16.34 7.63 16.79
C GLY A 68 15.47 8.88 16.57
N SER A 69 14.49 9.15 17.43
CA SER A 69 13.49 10.18 17.15
C SER A 69 13.17 11.07 18.37
N ASN A 70 13.55 12.36 18.26
CA ASN A 70 13.11 13.40 19.18
C ASN A 70 11.74 14.00 18.80
N ARG A 71 10.85 13.24 18.17
CA ARG A 71 9.54 13.76 17.73
C ARG A 71 8.49 13.61 18.82
N ASP A 72 7.68 14.64 18.90
CA ASP A 72 6.42 14.64 19.63
C ASP A 72 5.46 13.62 18.99
N LEU A 73 5.17 12.54 19.70
CA LEU A 73 4.20 11.51 19.32
C LEU A 73 2.78 12.11 19.15
N GLY A 74 2.47 13.19 19.87
CA GLY A 74 1.20 13.89 19.74
C GLY A 74 0.93 14.43 18.33
N ARG A 75 1.98 14.61 17.51
CA ARG A 75 1.78 15.00 16.10
C ARG A 75 1.16 13.90 15.25
N LEU A 76 1.28 12.63 15.63
CA LEU A 76 0.61 11.53 14.95
C LEU A 76 -0.91 11.64 15.11
N LEU A 77 -1.37 12.06 16.27
CA LEU A 77 -2.80 12.23 16.57
C LEU A 77 -3.45 13.40 15.81
N ARG A 78 -2.67 14.24 15.12
CA ARG A 78 -3.20 15.29 14.23
C ARG A 78 -3.44 14.81 12.81
N ILE A 79 -3.14 13.56 12.51
CA ILE A 79 -3.29 12.95 11.19
C ILE A 79 -4.62 12.22 11.15
N PRO A 80 -5.57 12.59 10.26
CA PRO A 80 -6.91 12.00 10.23
C PRO A 80 -6.89 10.48 10.04
N GLU A 81 -5.98 9.96 9.22
CA GLU A 81 -5.82 8.54 8.98
C GLU A 81 -5.32 7.81 10.25
N THR A 82 -4.44 8.44 11.02
CA THR A 82 -3.99 7.89 12.30
C THR A 82 -5.15 7.82 13.30
N LEU A 83 -5.96 8.88 13.38
CA LEU A 83 -7.14 8.87 14.24
C LEU A 83 -8.14 7.78 13.83
N ALA A 84 -8.37 7.59 12.53
CA ALA A 84 -9.27 6.56 12.03
C ALA A 84 -8.75 5.15 12.32
N VAL A 85 -7.44 4.90 12.15
CA VAL A 85 -6.79 3.63 12.49
C VAL A 85 -6.90 3.35 13.98
N LEU A 86 -6.62 4.34 14.83
CA LEU A 86 -6.75 4.21 16.29
C LEU A 86 -8.22 4.07 16.73
N ALA A 87 -9.16 4.73 16.04
CA ALA A 87 -10.59 4.58 16.29
C ALA A 87 -11.09 3.18 15.96
N LEU A 88 -10.66 2.60 14.80
CA LEU A 88 -10.95 1.21 14.47
C LEU A 88 -10.39 0.24 15.52
N PHE A 89 -9.15 0.48 15.97
CA PHE A 89 -8.54 -0.33 17.02
C PHE A 89 -9.27 -0.18 18.37
N GLY A 90 -9.58 1.06 18.75
CA GLY A 90 -10.37 1.34 19.95
C GLY A 90 -11.76 0.69 19.92
N LEU A 91 -12.44 0.77 18.75
CA LEU A 91 -13.71 0.12 18.54
C LEU A 91 -13.58 -1.41 18.70
N SER A 92 -12.54 -2.03 18.13
CA SER A 92 -12.31 -3.47 18.27
C SER A 92 -12.08 -3.89 19.73
N ILE A 93 -11.48 -3.03 20.57
CA ILE A 93 -11.34 -3.27 22.02
C ILE A 93 -12.69 -3.15 22.72
N VAL A 94 -13.46 -2.11 22.39
CA VAL A 94 -14.78 -1.88 22.97
C VAL A 94 -15.77 -3.00 22.66
N THR A 95 -15.63 -3.64 21.49
CA THR A 95 -16.52 -4.74 21.10
C THR A 95 -16.22 -6.05 21.84
N ILE A 96 -15.05 -6.22 22.50
CA ILE A 96 -14.65 -7.49 23.14
C ILE A 96 -15.68 -7.99 24.16
N PRO A 97 -16.16 -7.18 25.14
CA PRO A 97 -17.14 -7.66 26.14
C PRO A 97 -18.49 -8.06 25.53
N PHE A 98 -18.84 -7.51 24.37
CA PHE A 98 -20.11 -7.72 23.67
C PHE A 98 -19.98 -8.75 22.53
N SER A 99 -18.79 -9.31 22.35
CA SER A 99 -18.51 -10.27 21.29
C SER A 99 -19.27 -11.59 21.50
N VAL A 100 -19.67 -12.25 20.44
CA VAL A 100 -20.22 -13.63 20.49
C VAL A 100 -19.19 -14.62 21.05
N TRP A 101 -17.90 -14.30 20.97
CA TRP A 101 -16.82 -15.06 21.62
C TRP A 101 -15.72 -14.10 22.13
N PRO A 102 -15.86 -13.56 23.36
CA PRO A 102 -14.93 -12.56 23.91
C PRO A 102 -13.48 -13.01 23.94
N GLY A 103 -13.20 -14.28 24.28
CA GLY A 103 -11.83 -14.83 24.33
C GLY A 103 -11.12 -14.84 22.98
N GLN A 104 -11.84 -15.17 21.89
CA GLN A 104 -11.30 -15.14 20.54
C GLN A 104 -11.07 -13.69 20.08
N SER A 105 -12.02 -12.79 20.33
CA SER A 105 -11.86 -11.36 20.01
C SER A 105 -10.67 -10.75 20.76
N LEU A 106 -10.49 -11.07 22.03
CA LEU A 106 -9.32 -10.62 22.81
C LEU A 106 -8.01 -11.13 22.19
N THR A 107 -7.96 -12.42 21.85
CA THR A 107 -6.80 -13.03 21.20
C THR A 107 -6.50 -12.38 19.86
N PHE A 108 -7.52 -12.16 19.03
CA PHE A 108 -7.37 -11.48 17.75
C PHE A 108 -6.83 -10.05 17.89
N VAL A 109 -7.42 -9.25 18.79
CA VAL A 109 -7.02 -7.86 19.00
C VAL A 109 -5.60 -7.76 19.52
N THR A 110 -5.23 -8.60 20.51
CA THR A 110 -3.92 -8.53 21.19
C THR A 110 -2.77 -9.21 20.45
N ARG A 111 -3.03 -10.18 19.59
CA ARG A 111 -1.97 -10.90 18.85
C ARG A 111 -1.89 -10.49 17.39
N SER A 112 -3.03 -10.33 16.71
CA SER A 112 -3.05 -10.08 15.27
C SER A 112 -3.21 -8.60 14.96
N TYR A 113 -4.25 -7.96 15.48
CA TYR A 113 -4.59 -6.60 15.08
C TYR A 113 -3.59 -5.56 15.57
N ILE A 114 -3.09 -5.69 16.81
CA ILE A 114 -2.06 -4.79 17.37
C ILE A 114 -0.80 -4.73 16.50
N THR A 115 -0.43 -5.84 15.85
CA THR A 115 0.72 -5.91 14.94
C THR A 115 0.55 -4.99 13.73
N LEU A 116 -0.68 -4.90 13.19
CA LEU A 116 -1.02 -4.04 12.06
C LEU A 116 -1.02 -2.55 12.46
N ILE A 117 -1.54 -2.25 13.64
CA ILE A 117 -1.52 -0.90 14.21
C ILE A 117 -0.09 -0.43 14.43
N PHE A 118 0.75 -1.30 14.99
CA PHE A 118 2.17 -1.03 15.18
C PHE A 118 2.87 -0.77 13.83
N LEU A 119 2.65 -1.64 12.83
CA LEU A 119 3.19 -1.46 11.48
C LEU A 119 2.83 -0.08 10.91
N PHE A 120 1.56 0.29 10.95
CA PHE A 120 1.09 1.59 10.47
C PHE A 120 1.76 2.75 11.21
N LEU A 121 1.72 2.74 12.55
CA LEU A 121 2.25 3.83 13.37
C LEU A 121 3.75 4.04 13.18
N VAL A 122 4.53 2.95 13.15
CA VAL A 122 5.99 3.05 13.00
C VAL A 122 6.39 3.49 11.60
N ILE A 123 5.68 3.07 10.55
CA ILE A 123 5.92 3.61 9.19
C ILE A 123 5.68 5.12 9.18
N VAL A 124 4.51 5.58 9.66
CA VAL A 124 4.15 7.00 9.67
C VAL A 124 5.11 7.83 10.54
N TYR A 125 5.62 7.24 11.62
CA TYR A 125 6.57 7.91 12.53
C TYR A 125 7.98 8.00 11.97
N CYS A 126 8.53 6.91 11.40
CA CYS A 126 9.93 6.79 11.02
C CYS A 126 10.23 7.16 9.58
N ALA A 127 9.32 6.93 8.61
CA ALA A 127 9.58 7.23 7.22
C ALA A 127 9.50 8.73 6.94
N ARG A 128 10.66 9.35 6.62
CA ARG A 128 10.81 10.83 6.51
C ARG A 128 11.31 11.30 5.16
N SER A 129 11.46 10.40 4.21
CA SER A 129 11.95 10.71 2.87
C SER A 129 11.40 9.70 1.85
N ALA A 130 11.34 10.09 0.59
CA ALA A 130 11.01 9.18 -0.49
C ALA A 130 11.97 7.98 -0.56
N ARG A 131 13.26 8.18 -0.18
CA ARG A 131 14.22 7.08 -0.08
C ARG A 131 13.85 6.09 1.03
N ALA A 132 13.36 6.56 2.18
CA ALA A 132 12.87 5.66 3.22
C ALA A 132 11.70 4.81 2.70
N VAL A 133 10.75 5.41 1.98
CA VAL A 133 9.65 4.67 1.34
C VAL A 133 10.18 3.64 0.36
N GLN A 134 11.18 3.98 -0.49
CA GLN A 134 11.80 3.02 -1.40
C GLN A 134 12.46 1.83 -0.67
N ILE A 135 13.06 2.07 0.51
CA ILE A 135 13.64 1.00 1.33
C ILE A 135 12.54 0.08 1.89
N LEU A 136 11.40 0.63 2.32
CA LEU A 136 10.25 -0.17 2.72
C LEU A 136 9.70 -1.01 1.56
N LEU A 137 9.73 -0.46 0.34
CA LEU A 137 9.35 -1.23 -0.85
C LEU A 137 10.31 -2.40 -1.13
N TYR A 138 11.60 -2.30 -0.82
CA TYR A 138 12.47 -3.49 -0.89
C TYR A 138 12.03 -4.59 0.06
N GLY A 139 11.58 -4.24 1.28
CA GLY A 139 10.99 -5.20 2.21
C GLY A 139 9.74 -5.87 1.66
N LEU A 140 8.85 -5.10 1.02
CA LEU A 140 7.66 -5.63 0.35
C LEU A 140 8.02 -6.53 -0.83
N LEU A 141 8.92 -6.09 -1.73
CA LEU A 141 9.33 -6.89 -2.88
C LEU A 141 10.02 -8.20 -2.46
N ALA A 142 10.82 -8.16 -1.39
CA ALA A 142 11.42 -9.37 -0.82
C ALA A 142 10.36 -10.33 -0.25
N ALA A 143 9.31 -9.80 0.41
CA ALA A 143 8.18 -10.59 0.89
C ALA A 143 7.41 -11.25 -0.26
N MET A 144 7.14 -10.50 -1.33
CA MET A 144 6.50 -11.03 -2.53
C MET A 144 7.35 -12.15 -3.14
N LEU A 145 8.64 -11.90 -3.34
CA LEU A 145 9.55 -12.90 -3.90
C LEU A 145 9.61 -14.17 -3.05
N LEU A 146 9.61 -14.04 -1.72
CA LEU A 146 9.55 -15.19 -0.82
C LEU A 146 8.27 -16.02 -1.04
N LEU A 147 7.11 -15.36 -1.11
CA LEU A 147 5.82 -16.01 -1.34
C LEU A 147 5.74 -16.66 -2.72
N GLU A 148 6.27 -16.00 -3.75
CA GLU A 148 6.36 -16.53 -5.12
C GLU A 148 7.20 -17.81 -5.18
N ILE A 149 8.40 -17.78 -4.59
CA ILE A 149 9.30 -18.93 -4.49
C ILE A 149 8.63 -20.05 -3.68
N SER A 150 8.01 -19.70 -2.56
CA SER A 150 7.31 -20.67 -1.71
C SER A 150 6.18 -21.38 -2.45
N LEU A 151 5.39 -20.63 -3.23
CA LEU A 151 4.34 -21.22 -4.07
C LEU A 151 4.93 -22.18 -5.12
N MET A 152 6.03 -21.82 -5.74
CA MET A 152 6.69 -22.64 -6.78
C MET A 152 7.30 -23.92 -6.20
N LEU A 153 7.88 -23.86 -5.01
CA LEU A 153 8.58 -25.00 -4.40
C LEU A 153 7.65 -25.94 -3.63
N TRP A 154 6.68 -25.39 -2.92
CA TRP A 154 5.83 -26.16 -2.00
C TRP A 154 4.36 -26.14 -2.35
N GLY A 155 3.95 -25.33 -3.33
CA GLY A 155 2.57 -25.28 -3.79
C GLY A 155 2.18 -26.57 -4.50
N LYS A 156 1.54 -27.52 -3.76
CA LYS A 156 1.04 -28.80 -4.30
C LYS A 156 -0.49 -28.83 -4.28
N GLY A 157 -1.08 -29.49 -5.29
CA GLY A 157 -2.53 -29.66 -5.40
C GLY A 157 -3.27 -28.50 -6.03
N ASP A 158 -4.60 -28.58 -6.07
CA ASP A 158 -5.47 -27.60 -6.74
C ASP A 158 -5.54 -26.25 -6.04
N ARG A 159 -5.27 -26.22 -4.74
CA ARG A 159 -5.17 -25.00 -3.92
C ARG A 159 -3.96 -25.10 -3.00
N PRO A 160 -2.79 -24.72 -3.48
CA PRO A 160 -1.59 -24.81 -2.66
C PRO A 160 -1.70 -23.87 -1.45
N LEU A 161 -1.57 -24.44 -0.26
CA LEU A 161 -1.27 -23.70 0.97
C LEU A 161 0.24 -23.44 0.99
N VAL A 162 0.64 -22.20 1.00
CA VAL A 162 2.05 -21.81 1.00
C VAL A 162 2.55 -21.57 2.41
N THR A 163 1.64 -21.12 3.28
CA THR A 163 1.88 -20.94 4.72
C THR A 163 0.67 -21.48 5.49
N ASN A 164 0.79 -21.60 6.79
CA ASN A 164 -0.34 -22.00 7.64
C ASN A 164 -1.51 -21.01 7.64
N THR A 165 -1.29 -19.78 7.12
CA THR A 165 -2.26 -18.68 7.17
C THR A 165 -2.65 -18.14 5.79
N TYR A 166 -1.82 -18.32 4.75
CA TYR A 166 -2.12 -17.84 3.41
C TYR A 166 -2.51 -18.97 2.47
N ASP A 167 -3.74 -18.88 1.97
CA ASP A 167 -4.20 -19.70 0.85
C ASP A 167 -3.81 -19.07 -0.50
N SER A 168 -4.17 -19.75 -1.59
CA SER A 168 -3.92 -19.28 -2.95
C SER A 168 -4.53 -17.89 -3.25
N ASN A 169 -5.70 -17.57 -2.63
CA ASN A 169 -6.34 -16.28 -2.85
C ASN A 169 -5.63 -15.16 -2.12
N ASP A 170 -5.10 -15.44 -0.91
CA ASP A 170 -4.34 -14.47 -0.13
C ASP A 170 -3.03 -14.12 -0.82
N ILE A 171 -2.36 -15.12 -1.41
CA ILE A 171 -1.15 -14.89 -2.22
C ILE A 171 -1.48 -14.04 -3.44
N ALA A 172 -2.52 -14.43 -4.21
CA ALA A 172 -2.96 -13.64 -5.36
C ALA A 172 -3.26 -12.19 -4.99
N PHE A 173 -3.91 -11.98 -3.85
CA PHE A 173 -4.21 -10.67 -3.31
C PHE A 173 -2.96 -9.83 -3.04
N ILE A 174 -1.95 -10.40 -2.34
CA ILE A 174 -0.69 -9.69 -2.07
C ILE A 174 0.02 -9.34 -3.37
N MET A 175 0.05 -10.26 -4.34
CA MET A 175 0.66 -10.04 -5.65
C MET A 175 -0.05 -8.92 -6.42
N VAL A 176 -1.37 -8.92 -6.46
CA VAL A 176 -2.17 -7.87 -7.10
C VAL A 176 -1.93 -6.50 -6.46
N CYS A 177 -1.84 -6.44 -5.14
CA CYS A 177 -1.58 -5.18 -4.43
C CYS A 177 -0.12 -4.72 -4.53
N GLY A 178 0.84 -5.64 -4.59
CA GLY A 178 2.27 -5.32 -4.67
C GLY A 178 2.74 -5.00 -6.09
N PHE A 179 2.17 -5.66 -7.09
CA PHE A 179 2.51 -5.50 -8.51
C PHE A 179 2.58 -4.04 -8.97
N PRO A 180 1.59 -3.15 -8.70
CA PRO A 180 1.64 -1.79 -9.19
C PRO A 180 2.80 -0.97 -8.61
N LEU A 181 3.20 -1.23 -7.37
CA LEU A 181 4.32 -0.55 -6.72
C LEU A 181 5.63 -0.90 -7.42
N GLY A 182 5.85 -2.18 -7.72
CA GLY A 182 7.01 -2.64 -8.48
C GLY A 182 6.99 -2.16 -9.93
N ALA A 183 5.84 -2.25 -10.61
CA ALA A 183 5.66 -1.80 -11.99
C ALA A 183 5.94 -0.29 -12.13
N MET A 184 5.39 0.55 -11.25
CA MET A 184 5.65 1.98 -11.26
C MET A 184 7.11 2.31 -10.95
N TRP A 185 7.75 1.54 -10.06
CA TRP A 185 9.19 1.70 -9.82
C TRP A 185 10.02 1.36 -11.07
N PHE A 186 9.69 0.27 -11.75
CA PHE A 186 10.36 -0.09 -13.01
C PHE A 186 10.19 0.99 -14.08
N LEU A 187 8.95 1.45 -14.30
CA LEU A 187 8.61 2.37 -15.38
C LEU A 187 9.17 3.78 -15.17
N ARG A 188 9.11 4.29 -13.93
CA ARG A 188 9.41 5.70 -13.63
C ARG A 188 10.53 5.91 -12.63
N GLY A 189 10.97 4.85 -11.93
CA GLY A 189 12.07 4.91 -10.99
C GLY A 189 13.45 4.91 -11.66
N ARG A 190 14.48 5.20 -10.88
CA ARG A 190 15.89 5.22 -11.32
C ARG A 190 16.74 4.28 -10.45
N GLY A 191 17.89 3.90 -10.96
CA GLY A 191 18.86 3.05 -10.26
C GLY A 191 18.60 1.54 -10.43
N PRO A 192 19.47 0.67 -9.89
CA PRO A 192 19.41 -0.78 -10.10
C PRO A 192 18.17 -1.45 -9.49
N GLY A 193 17.61 -0.91 -8.42
CA GLY A 193 16.41 -1.44 -7.78
C GLY A 193 15.19 -1.55 -8.70
N ARG A 194 15.14 -0.77 -9.79
CA ARG A 194 14.07 -0.88 -10.79
C ARG A 194 14.02 -2.24 -11.48
N TYR A 195 15.17 -2.90 -11.66
CA TYR A 195 15.23 -4.21 -12.31
C TYR A 195 14.75 -5.33 -11.37
N ILE A 196 15.05 -5.21 -10.06
CA ILE A 196 14.49 -6.09 -9.04
C ILE A 196 12.96 -5.93 -9.01
N ALA A 197 12.49 -4.69 -9.01
CA ALA A 197 11.06 -4.38 -9.04
C ALA A 197 10.38 -4.91 -10.31
N ALA A 198 11.04 -4.85 -11.48
CA ALA A 198 10.54 -5.42 -12.73
C ALA A 198 10.40 -6.94 -12.63
N LEU A 199 11.45 -7.64 -12.15
CA LEU A 199 11.45 -9.09 -11.99
C LEU A 199 10.33 -9.53 -11.05
N THR A 200 10.26 -8.95 -9.85
CA THR A 200 9.22 -9.28 -8.87
C THR A 200 7.81 -8.98 -9.43
N SER A 201 7.63 -7.88 -10.16
CA SER A 201 6.34 -7.58 -10.79
C SER A 201 5.95 -8.56 -11.88
N ALA A 202 6.90 -9.03 -12.69
CA ALA A 202 6.63 -10.05 -13.70
C ALA A 202 6.27 -11.39 -13.05
N LEU A 203 7.01 -11.79 -12.02
CA LEU A 203 6.72 -12.99 -11.23
C LEU A 203 5.36 -12.87 -10.50
N ALA A 204 5.01 -11.69 -9.98
CA ALA A 204 3.72 -11.46 -9.34
C ALA A 204 2.55 -11.74 -10.29
N VAL A 205 2.62 -11.28 -11.54
CA VAL A 205 1.60 -11.58 -12.55
C VAL A 205 1.52 -13.09 -12.77
N THR A 206 2.64 -13.76 -13.00
CA THR A 206 2.71 -15.22 -13.17
C THR A 206 2.12 -15.94 -11.95
N THR A 207 2.47 -15.49 -10.74
CA THR A 207 1.96 -16.07 -9.49
C THR A 207 0.45 -15.97 -9.38
N VAL A 208 -0.15 -14.79 -9.68
CA VAL A 208 -1.62 -14.64 -9.70
C VAL A 208 -2.27 -15.66 -10.61
N LEU A 209 -1.67 -15.92 -11.78
CA LEU A 209 -2.17 -16.89 -12.72
C LEU A 209 -2.06 -18.33 -12.18
N LEU A 210 -0.91 -18.67 -11.58
CA LEU A 210 -0.66 -20.01 -10.99
C LEU A 210 -1.54 -20.29 -9.77
N THR A 211 -1.97 -19.28 -9.02
CA THR A 211 -2.88 -19.46 -7.87
C THR A 211 -4.27 -19.90 -8.26
N ARG A 212 -4.65 -19.83 -9.53
CA ARG A 212 -6.01 -20.14 -10.03
C ARG A 212 -7.11 -19.36 -9.28
N SER A 213 -6.76 -18.18 -8.71
CA SER A 213 -7.71 -17.33 -7.99
C SER A 213 -8.53 -16.48 -8.94
N ARG A 214 -9.83 -16.77 -9.04
CA ARG A 214 -10.78 -15.98 -9.86
C ARG A 214 -10.81 -14.51 -9.44
N GLY A 215 -10.88 -14.24 -8.13
CA GLY A 215 -10.86 -12.88 -7.58
C GLY A 215 -9.53 -12.17 -7.84
N GLY A 216 -8.41 -12.89 -7.71
CA GLY A 216 -7.08 -12.38 -8.04
C GLY A 216 -6.95 -11.99 -9.52
N LEU A 217 -7.44 -12.84 -10.43
CA LEU A 217 -7.42 -12.56 -11.86
C LEU A 217 -8.23 -11.30 -12.22
N VAL A 218 -9.48 -11.20 -11.74
CA VAL A 218 -10.33 -10.02 -11.97
C VAL A 218 -9.66 -8.76 -11.45
N SER A 219 -9.11 -8.81 -10.23
CA SER A 219 -8.42 -7.67 -9.63
C SER A 219 -7.16 -7.28 -10.42
N LEU A 220 -6.40 -8.26 -10.91
CA LEU A 220 -5.25 -8.00 -11.79
C LEU A 220 -5.66 -7.33 -13.10
N CYS A 221 -6.72 -7.81 -13.74
CA CYS A 221 -7.26 -7.20 -14.96
C CYS A 221 -7.64 -5.73 -14.74
N VAL A 222 -8.31 -5.41 -13.63
CA VAL A 222 -8.67 -4.03 -13.27
C VAL A 222 -7.42 -3.17 -13.08
N VAL A 223 -6.42 -3.67 -12.33
CA VAL A 223 -5.16 -2.95 -12.13
C VAL A 223 -4.44 -2.69 -13.45
N LEU A 224 -4.36 -3.70 -14.31
CA LEU A 224 -3.73 -3.57 -15.65
C LEU A 224 -4.49 -2.56 -16.52
N ALA A 225 -5.82 -2.57 -16.50
CA ALA A 225 -6.63 -1.61 -17.22
C ALA A 225 -6.35 -0.16 -16.76
N PHE A 226 -6.32 0.09 -15.45
CA PHE A 226 -5.97 1.40 -14.90
C PHE A 226 -4.52 1.80 -15.22
N LEU A 227 -3.58 0.85 -15.17
CA LEU A 227 -2.19 1.10 -15.55
C LEU A 227 -2.10 1.53 -17.02
N LEU A 228 -2.78 0.82 -17.94
CA LEU A 228 -2.81 1.13 -19.37
C LEU A 228 -3.43 2.50 -19.66
N VAL A 229 -4.53 2.86 -18.98
CA VAL A 229 -5.17 4.18 -19.15
C VAL A 229 -4.24 5.33 -18.75
N ARG A 230 -3.42 5.13 -17.72
CA ARG A 230 -2.51 6.15 -17.17
C ARG A 230 -1.11 6.14 -17.77
N ALA A 231 -0.78 5.11 -18.52
CA ALA A 231 0.53 4.91 -19.10
C ALA A 231 0.78 5.85 -20.29
N SER A 232 2.01 6.33 -20.45
CA SER A 232 2.48 6.94 -21.69
C SER A 232 2.51 5.90 -22.82
N SER A 233 2.62 6.34 -24.09
CA SER A 233 2.63 5.42 -25.23
C SER A 233 3.69 4.32 -25.12
N ARG A 234 4.90 4.64 -24.64
CA ARG A 234 5.96 3.64 -24.41
C ARG A 234 5.63 2.66 -23.29
N GLU A 235 5.07 3.16 -22.18
CA GLU A 235 4.64 2.34 -21.04
C GLU A 235 3.50 1.40 -21.44
N ARG A 236 2.56 1.87 -22.30
CA ARG A 236 1.47 1.04 -22.84
C ARG A 236 2.00 -0.13 -23.65
N ILE A 237 2.94 0.11 -24.57
CA ILE A 237 3.56 -0.97 -25.34
C ILE A 237 4.23 -1.99 -24.42
N GLY A 238 5.05 -1.52 -23.47
CA GLY A 238 5.71 -2.42 -22.51
C GLY A 238 4.72 -3.24 -21.67
N THR A 239 3.67 -2.60 -21.17
CA THR A 239 2.61 -3.29 -20.40
C THR A 239 1.84 -4.28 -21.29
N ALA A 240 1.50 -3.90 -22.51
CA ALA A 240 0.81 -4.77 -23.46
C ALA A 240 1.65 -6.00 -23.84
N VAL A 241 2.97 -5.85 -24.02
CA VAL A 241 3.89 -6.97 -24.27
C VAL A 241 3.92 -7.93 -23.09
N VAL A 242 3.99 -7.41 -21.85
CA VAL A 242 3.96 -8.26 -20.64
C VAL A 242 2.62 -9.00 -20.53
N VAL A 243 1.49 -8.31 -20.75
CA VAL A 243 0.16 -8.94 -20.72
C VAL A 243 0.04 -10.02 -21.79
N LEU A 244 0.48 -9.72 -23.03
CA LEU A 244 0.46 -10.69 -24.12
C LEU A 244 1.34 -11.90 -23.82
N ALA A 245 2.56 -11.70 -23.30
CA ALA A 245 3.42 -12.79 -22.88
C ALA A 245 2.77 -13.67 -21.81
N CYS A 246 2.13 -13.07 -20.80
CA CYS A 246 1.38 -13.81 -19.78
C CYS A 246 0.23 -14.61 -20.38
N VAL A 247 -0.55 -14.02 -21.29
CA VAL A 247 -1.66 -14.70 -21.98
C VAL A 247 -1.15 -15.88 -22.82
N LEU A 248 -0.05 -15.69 -23.55
CA LEU A 248 0.56 -16.75 -24.35
C LEU A 248 1.11 -17.90 -23.47
N ILE A 249 1.77 -17.57 -22.36
CA ILE A 249 2.26 -18.57 -21.39
C ILE A 249 1.08 -19.36 -20.82
N LEU A 250 0.00 -18.69 -20.43
CA LEU A 250 -1.20 -19.35 -19.95
C LEU A 250 -1.87 -20.21 -21.01
N GLY A 251 -1.96 -19.72 -22.25
CA GLY A 251 -2.52 -20.47 -23.36
C GLY A 251 -1.73 -21.74 -23.66
N ALA A 252 -0.39 -21.67 -23.56
CA ALA A 252 0.49 -22.80 -23.83
C ALA A 252 0.59 -23.81 -22.68
N PHE A 253 0.54 -23.35 -21.43
CA PHE A 253 0.81 -24.18 -20.24
C PHE A 253 -0.37 -24.28 -19.27
N GLY A 254 -1.48 -23.57 -19.52
CA GLY A 254 -2.70 -23.67 -18.72
C GLY A 254 -3.34 -25.06 -18.86
N SER A 255 -3.51 -25.77 -17.74
CA SER A 255 -4.16 -27.07 -17.75
C SER A 255 -5.66 -26.94 -18.08
N LYS A 256 -6.27 -28.04 -18.53
CA LYS A 256 -7.73 -28.07 -18.82
C LYS A 256 -8.55 -27.66 -17.59
N GLU A 257 -8.17 -28.14 -16.41
CA GLU A 257 -8.81 -27.80 -15.12
C GLU A 257 -8.67 -26.30 -14.80
N TYR A 258 -7.57 -25.65 -15.22
CA TYR A 258 -7.43 -24.21 -15.08
C TYR A 258 -8.49 -23.45 -15.86
N TRP A 259 -8.67 -23.81 -17.14
CA TRP A 259 -9.63 -23.15 -18.02
C TRP A 259 -11.08 -23.44 -17.63
N GLU A 260 -11.40 -24.67 -17.25
CA GLU A 260 -12.70 -25.05 -16.70
C GLU A 260 -13.04 -24.21 -15.45
N ARG A 261 -12.07 -24.04 -14.55
CA ARG A 261 -12.25 -23.22 -13.36
C ARG A 261 -12.41 -21.72 -13.68
N MET A 262 -11.68 -21.18 -14.65
CA MET A 262 -11.85 -19.77 -15.06
C MET A 262 -13.17 -19.55 -15.78
N ALA A 263 -13.66 -20.51 -16.56
CA ALA A 263 -14.97 -20.44 -17.22
C ALA A 263 -16.12 -20.27 -16.19
N THR A 264 -16.01 -20.83 -14.98
CA THR A 264 -17.01 -20.65 -13.92
C THR A 264 -17.13 -19.21 -13.39
N ILE A 265 -16.31 -18.25 -13.85
CA ILE A 265 -16.53 -16.82 -13.58
C ILE A 265 -17.81 -16.35 -14.28
N TRP A 266 -18.09 -16.88 -15.48
CA TRP A 266 -19.18 -16.47 -16.36
C TRP A 266 -20.35 -17.45 -16.35
N ASP A 267 -20.06 -18.73 -16.14
CA ASP A 267 -21.05 -19.80 -16.19
C ASP A 267 -21.24 -20.42 -14.80
N SER A 268 -22.47 -20.34 -14.28
CA SER A 268 -22.91 -20.99 -13.05
C SER A 268 -23.47 -22.40 -13.27
N GLY A 269 -23.39 -22.89 -14.50
CA GLY A 269 -23.85 -24.23 -14.88
C GLY A 269 -22.82 -25.30 -14.55
N GLY A 270 -23.20 -26.26 -13.70
CA GLY A 270 -22.33 -27.28 -13.17
C GLY A 270 -21.65 -28.15 -14.21
N GLY A 271 -20.33 -28.10 -14.30
CA GLY A 271 -19.49 -29.09 -14.94
C GLY A 271 -19.19 -30.27 -13.98
N PRO A 272 -18.91 -31.47 -14.48
CA PRO A 272 -18.91 -32.71 -13.69
C PRO A 272 -17.71 -32.94 -12.76
N ALA A 273 -16.78 -32.01 -12.61
CA ALA A 273 -15.48 -32.26 -11.92
C ALA A 273 -15.18 -31.34 -10.73
N VAL A 274 -16.11 -30.49 -10.32
CA VAL A 274 -15.84 -29.51 -9.26
C VAL A 274 -16.64 -29.92 -8.03
N SER A 275 -16.05 -29.83 -6.83
CA SER A 275 -16.77 -30.10 -5.59
C SER A 275 -18.10 -29.34 -5.60
N ALA A 276 -19.17 -29.89 -5.00
CA ALA A 276 -20.50 -29.28 -4.97
C ALA A 276 -20.49 -27.80 -4.54
N TYR A 277 -19.47 -27.38 -3.82
CA TYR A 277 -19.20 -26.00 -3.39
C TYR A 277 -18.69 -25.09 -4.51
N ASP A 278 -17.91 -25.62 -5.46
CA ASP A 278 -17.41 -24.87 -6.61
C ASP A 278 -18.40 -24.89 -7.80
N ALA A 279 -19.33 -25.85 -7.83
CA ALA A 279 -20.30 -26.02 -8.90
C ALA A 279 -21.33 -24.87 -9.01
N THR A 280 -21.56 -24.12 -7.92
CA THR A 280 -22.51 -23.00 -7.87
C THR A 280 -21.94 -21.66 -8.39
N GLY A 281 -20.71 -21.66 -8.90
CA GLY A 281 -20.04 -20.44 -9.35
C GLY A 281 -19.64 -19.49 -8.21
N VAL A 282 -19.02 -18.35 -8.57
CA VAL A 282 -18.57 -17.34 -7.56
C VAL A 282 -19.76 -16.75 -6.80
N TRP A 283 -20.87 -16.53 -7.49
CA TRP A 283 -22.05 -15.87 -6.92
C TRP A 283 -22.90 -16.83 -6.10
N GLY A 284 -23.13 -18.05 -6.59
CA GLY A 284 -23.96 -19.04 -5.90
C GLY A 284 -23.41 -19.45 -4.53
N ALA A 285 -22.09 -19.63 -4.43
CA ALA A 285 -21.45 -20.01 -3.16
C ALA A 285 -21.35 -18.86 -2.16
N ARG A 286 -21.25 -17.60 -2.62
CA ARG A 286 -21.04 -16.43 -1.75
C ARG A 286 -22.31 -15.68 -1.39
N TRP A 287 -23.31 -15.73 -2.26
CA TRP A 287 -24.55 -15.00 -2.04
C TRP A 287 -25.27 -15.36 -0.72
N PRO A 288 -25.39 -16.63 -0.32
CA PRO A 288 -25.97 -16.96 0.98
C PRO A 288 -25.19 -16.35 2.15
N ILE A 289 -23.83 -16.39 2.10
CA ILE A 289 -22.97 -15.83 3.13
C ILE A 289 -23.13 -14.30 3.17
N TRP A 290 -23.17 -13.63 2.03
CA TRP A 290 -23.34 -12.17 1.97
C TRP A 290 -24.70 -11.75 2.48
N ARG A 291 -25.77 -12.50 2.16
CA ARG A 291 -27.10 -12.25 2.70
C ARG A 291 -27.12 -12.43 4.22
N ALA A 292 -26.54 -13.49 4.74
CA ALA A 292 -26.39 -13.70 6.18
C ALA A 292 -25.56 -12.58 6.85
N SER A 293 -24.47 -12.14 6.20
CA SER A 293 -23.65 -11.03 6.67
C SER A 293 -24.43 -9.71 6.78
N LEU A 294 -25.23 -9.39 5.75
CA LEU A 294 -26.07 -8.18 5.79
C LEU A 294 -27.08 -8.26 6.93
N TRP A 295 -27.67 -9.43 7.15
CA TRP A 295 -28.62 -9.64 8.24
C TRP A 295 -27.94 -9.48 9.60
N LEU A 296 -26.80 -10.13 9.84
CA LEU A 296 -26.02 -10.01 11.07
C LEU A 296 -25.59 -8.55 11.33
N MET A 297 -25.21 -7.81 10.28
CA MET A 297 -24.85 -6.39 10.42
C MET A 297 -26.07 -5.53 10.81
N LEU A 298 -27.26 -5.86 10.32
CA LEU A 298 -28.51 -5.16 10.69
C LEU A 298 -29.01 -5.52 12.09
N GLU A 299 -28.74 -6.73 12.57
CA GLU A 299 -29.03 -7.15 13.96
C GLU A 299 -28.07 -6.50 14.97
N HIS A 300 -26.81 -6.26 14.56
CA HIS A 300 -25.76 -5.68 15.42
C HIS A 300 -25.14 -4.38 14.84
N PRO A 301 -25.96 -3.32 14.57
CA PRO A 301 -25.51 -2.21 13.72
C PRO A 301 -24.49 -1.29 14.38
N VAL A 302 -24.43 -1.23 15.71
CA VAL A 302 -23.61 -0.25 16.45
C VAL A 302 -22.26 -0.85 16.89
N ILE A 303 -22.28 -2.01 17.51
CA ILE A 303 -21.10 -2.64 18.11
C ILE A 303 -20.59 -3.79 17.25
N GLY A 304 -21.45 -4.41 16.42
CA GLY A 304 -21.14 -5.63 15.69
C GLY A 304 -21.12 -6.85 16.60
N VAL A 305 -20.62 -7.97 16.04
CA VAL A 305 -20.55 -9.28 16.73
C VAL A 305 -19.21 -9.48 17.46
N GLY A 306 -18.28 -8.56 17.32
CA GLY A 306 -16.91 -8.64 17.87
C GLY A 306 -15.85 -8.83 16.79
N ALA A 307 -14.65 -8.27 17.03
CA ALA A 307 -13.54 -8.32 16.09
C ALA A 307 -12.97 -9.75 15.96
N GLY A 308 -12.76 -10.23 14.72
CA GLY A 308 -12.10 -11.50 14.42
C GLY A 308 -12.93 -12.73 14.75
N VAL A 309 -14.27 -12.63 14.79
CA VAL A 309 -15.20 -13.72 15.10
C VAL A 309 -16.34 -13.86 14.09
N PHE A 310 -16.15 -13.36 12.88
CA PHE A 310 -17.17 -13.42 11.83
C PHE A 310 -17.64 -14.84 11.55
N ASP A 311 -16.70 -15.78 11.37
CA ASP A 311 -17.00 -17.19 11.05
C ASP A 311 -17.80 -17.89 12.17
N ILE A 312 -17.54 -17.51 13.42
CA ILE A 312 -18.28 -18.00 14.58
C ILE A 312 -19.71 -17.44 14.58
N ALA A 313 -19.87 -16.15 14.36
CA ALA A 313 -21.19 -15.51 14.28
C ALA A 313 -22.02 -16.07 13.12
N GLU A 314 -21.40 -16.29 11.96
CA GLU A 314 -22.04 -16.90 10.80
C GLU A 314 -22.48 -18.34 11.12
N GLY A 315 -21.59 -19.14 11.72
CA GLY A 315 -21.93 -20.52 12.14
C GLY A 315 -23.08 -20.59 13.14
N LEU A 316 -23.11 -19.69 14.11
CA LEU A 316 -24.19 -19.61 15.09
C LEU A 316 -25.52 -19.16 14.48
N SER A 317 -25.52 -18.33 13.44
CA SER A 317 -26.72 -17.83 12.77
C SER A 317 -27.57 -18.93 12.13
N HIS A 318 -26.98 -20.09 11.84
CA HIS A 318 -27.70 -21.27 11.33
C HIS A 318 -27.66 -22.47 12.32
N GLY A 319 -27.60 -22.17 13.61
CA GLY A 319 -27.67 -23.16 14.69
C GLY A 319 -26.43 -24.03 14.83
N GLY A 320 -25.29 -23.60 14.31
CA GLY A 320 -24.04 -24.36 14.34
C GLY A 320 -23.96 -25.54 13.38
N ALA A 321 -25.01 -25.75 12.56
CA ALA A 321 -25.04 -26.79 11.54
C ALA A 321 -24.26 -26.36 10.28
N GLY A 322 -23.58 -27.29 9.62
CA GLY A 322 -22.88 -27.05 8.38
C GLY A 322 -21.50 -26.47 8.54
N LYS A 323 -21.03 -25.75 7.50
CA LYS A 323 -19.68 -25.16 7.45
C LYS A 323 -19.73 -23.70 7.93
N TRP A 324 -18.89 -23.35 8.88
CA TRP A 324 -18.66 -21.98 9.31
C TRP A 324 -17.77 -21.29 8.29
N SER A 325 -18.27 -20.24 7.68
CA SER A 325 -17.64 -19.63 6.52
C SER A 325 -17.11 -18.23 6.85
N THR A 326 -15.99 -17.88 6.25
CA THR A 326 -15.50 -16.50 6.29
C THR A 326 -16.36 -15.61 5.37
N ALA A 327 -16.39 -14.30 5.62
CA ALA A 327 -17.22 -13.34 4.88
C ALA A 327 -16.98 -13.33 3.36
N HIS A 328 -15.78 -13.70 2.93
CA HIS A 328 -15.31 -13.52 1.54
C HIS A 328 -15.63 -12.11 0.97
N ASN A 329 -15.67 -11.11 1.84
CA ASN A 329 -15.89 -9.71 1.51
C ASN A 329 -15.43 -8.87 2.71
N ALA A 330 -14.39 -8.05 2.52
CA ALA A 330 -13.83 -7.26 3.61
C ALA A 330 -14.78 -6.17 4.14
N PHE A 331 -15.67 -5.65 3.32
CA PHE A 331 -16.65 -4.64 3.73
C PHE A 331 -17.72 -5.26 4.63
N LEU A 332 -18.21 -6.43 4.26
CA LEU A 332 -19.16 -7.19 5.09
C LEU A 332 -18.48 -7.69 6.36
N GLN A 333 -17.23 -8.18 6.28
CA GLN A 333 -16.46 -8.59 7.43
C GLN A 333 -16.41 -7.49 8.49
N ILE A 334 -15.91 -6.30 8.12
CA ILE A 334 -15.74 -5.20 9.07
C ILE A 334 -17.10 -4.67 9.57
N GLY A 335 -18.13 -4.68 8.70
CA GLY A 335 -19.46 -4.22 9.06
C GLY A 335 -20.18 -5.15 10.04
N VAL A 336 -19.99 -6.46 9.91
CA VAL A 336 -20.53 -7.44 10.87
C VAL A 336 -19.75 -7.42 12.17
N GLU A 337 -18.41 -7.38 12.12
CA GLU A 337 -17.56 -7.48 13.30
C GLU A 337 -17.56 -6.21 14.16
N LEU A 338 -17.56 -5.03 13.55
CA LEU A 338 -17.47 -3.73 14.23
C LEU A 338 -18.68 -2.82 14.01
N GLY A 339 -19.74 -3.34 13.40
CA GLY A 339 -20.94 -2.57 13.10
C GLY A 339 -20.72 -1.51 12.00
N ILE A 340 -21.75 -0.69 11.78
CA ILE A 340 -21.73 0.42 10.81
C ILE A 340 -20.61 1.42 11.11
N PRO A 341 -20.29 1.80 12.37
CA PRO A 341 -19.17 2.67 12.67
C PRO A 341 -17.82 2.11 12.15
N GLY A 342 -17.57 0.81 12.29
CA GLY A 342 -16.38 0.16 11.76
C GLY A 342 -16.30 0.24 10.24
N LEU A 343 -17.42 -0.03 9.55
CA LEU A 343 -17.53 0.06 8.09
C LEU A 343 -17.27 1.49 7.59
N VAL A 344 -17.85 2.50 8.25
CA VAL A 344 -17.65 3.93 7.91
C VAL A 344 -16.19 4.33 8.06
N LEU A 345 -15.53 3.95 9.14
CA LEU A 345 -14.11 4.23 9.36
C LEU A 345 -13.22 3.53 8.32
N PHE A 346 -13.56 2.30 7.97
CA PHE A 346 -12.84 1.54 6.94
C PHE A 346 -12.94 2.22 5.56
N ILE A 347 -14.15 2.58 5.13
CA ILE A 347 -14.38 3.32 3.88
C ILE A 347 -13.68 4.69 3.92
N PHE A 348 -13.69 5.37 5.05
CA PHE A 348 -12.98 6.63 5.25
C PHE A 348 -11.48 6.47 5.03
N LEU A 349 -10.86 5.39 5.53
CA LEU A 349 -9.42 5.11 5.31
C LEU A 349 -9.11 4.90 3.83
N LEU A 350 -9.94 4.13 3.10
CA LEU A 350 -9.76 3.92 1.66
C LEU A 350 -9.86 5.25 0.90
N TYR A 351 -10.90 6.05 1.17
CA TYR A 351 -11.09 7.38 0.59
C TYR A 351 -9.91 8.31 0.86
N ARG A 352 -9.44 8.37 2.12
CA ARG A 352 -8.30 9.21 2.51
C ARG A 352 -7.02 8.80 1.81
N THR A 353 -6.80 7.51 1.62
CA THR A 353 -5.63 6.97 0.91
C THR A 353 -5.62 7.44 -0.55
N VAL A 354 -6.74 7.31 -1.27
CA VAL A 354 -6.88 7.85 -2.64
C VAL A 354 -6.65 9.36 -2.66
N LYS A 355 -7.29 10.10 -1.75
CA LYS A 355 -7.14 11.56 -1.64
C LYS A 355 -5.69 11.98 -1.43
N ASN A 356 -4.95 11.30 -0.56
CA ASN A 356 -3.53 11.56 -0.32
C ASN A 356 -2.71 11.37 -1.59
N CYS A 357 -2.93 10.27 -2.32
CA CYS A 357 -2.25 10.01 -3.60
C CYS A 357 -2.54 11.10 -4.63
N HIS A 358 -3.80 11.53 -4.76
CA HIS A 358 -4.19 12.62 -5.65
C HIS A 358 -3.54 13.96 -5.28
N ILE A 359 -3.45 14.29 -3.98
CA ILE A 359 -2.75 15.50 -3.49
C ILE A 359 -1.30 15.48 -3.94
N VAL A 360 -0.59 14.35 -3.71
CA VAL A 360 0.82 14.21 -4.11
C VAL A 360 1.01 14.39 -5.60
N MET A 361 0.20 13.69 -6.41
CA MET A 361 0.29 13.77 -7.88
C MET A 361 -0.06 15.17 -8.41
N ARG A 362 -1.01 15.86 -7.80
CA ARG A 362 -1.36 17.25 -8.16
C ARG A 362 -0.20 18.20 -7.86
N LEU A 363 0.38 18.12 -6.65
CA LEU A 363 1.54 18.94 -6.27
C LEU A 363 2.76 18.66 -7.15
N ALA A 364 2.98 17.42 -7.56
CA ALA A 364 4.08 17.05 -8.42
C ALA A 364 4.00 17.65 -9.84
N ARG A 365 2.80 17.96 -10.34
CA ARG A 365 2.64 18.67 -11.61
C ARG A 365 3.19 20.09 -11.57
N GLN A 366 3.16 20.72 -10.39
CA GLN A 366 3.68 22.08 -10.15
C GLN A 366 5.14 22.06 -9.68
N HIS A 367 5.60 20.95 -9.11
CA HIS A 367 6.92 20.80 -8.49
C HIS A 367 7.65 19.56 -9.01
N PRO A 368 8.46 19.66 -10.10
CA PRO A 368 9.17 18.51 -10.68
C PRO A 368 10.08 17.74 -9.72
N GLN A 369 10.54 18.38 -8.64
CA GLN A 369 11.33 17.76 -7.57
C GLN A 369 10.53 16.68 -6.77
N LEU A 370 9.21 16.62 -6.92
CA LEU A 370 8.32 15.61 -6.32
C LEU A 370 8.10 14.40 -7.25
N SER A 371 8.90 14.24 -8.29
CA SER A 371 8.74 13.16 -9.27
C SER A 371 8.79 11.76 -8.65
N VAL A 372 9.62 11.58 -7.60
CA VAL A 372 9.73 10.29 -6.88
C VAL A 372 8.47 10.02 -6.08
N GLU A 373 8.01 11.01 -5.31
CA GLU A 373 6.78 10.92 -4.53
C GLU A 373 5.55 10.69 -5.44
N ALA A 374 5.54 11.27 -6.63
CA ALA A 374 4.45 11.14 -7.59
C ALA A 374 4.30 9.72 -8.12
N TRP A 375 5.38 9.05 -8.56
CA TRP A 375 5.26 7.69 -9.06
C TRP A 375 5.00 6.69 -7.91
N LEU A 376 5.54 6.94 -6.71
CA LEU A 376 5.20 6.16 -5.52
C LEU A 376 3.70 6.28 -5.19
N ALA A 377 3.15 7.50 -5.20
CA ALA A 377 1.72 7.72 -4.97
C ALA A 377 0.84 7.07 -6.04
N SER A 378 1.26 7.11 -7.31
CA SER A 378 0.55 6.42 -8.39
C SER A 378 0.56 4.89 -8.18
N GLY A 379 1.69 4.32 -7.73
CA GLY A 379 1.78 2.91 -7.37
C GLY A 379 0.84 2.54 -6.22
N VAL A 380 0.82 3.33 -5.15
CA VAL A 380 -0.08 3.12 -3.99
C VAL A 380 -1.54 3.19 -4.40
N GLU A 381 -1.91 4.14 -5.25
CA GLU A 381 -3.29 4.29 -5.72
C GLU A 381 -3.75 3.10 -6.56
N LEU A 382 -2.92 2.64 -7.50
CA LEU A 382 -3.20 1.45 -8.30
C LEU A 382 -3.30 0.19 -7.44
N SER A 383 -2.40 0.06 -6.44
CA SER A 383 -2.44 -1.02 -5.44
C SER A 383 -3.73 -1.00 -4.64
N LEU A 384 -4.21 0.19 -4.27
CA LEU A 384 -5.46 0.33 -3.53
C LEU A 384 -6.68 -0.02 -4.40
N TYR A 385 -6.66 0.27 -5.70
CA TYR A 385 -7.73 -0.19 -6.59
C TYR A 385 -7.75 -1.70 -6.71
N GLY A 386 -6.57 -2.34 -6.83
CA GLY A 386 -6.46 -3.79 -6.75
C GLY A 386 -6.98 -4.35 -5.43
N PHE A 387 -6.64 -3.71 -4.30
CA PHE A 387 -7.16 -4.03 -2.98
C PHE A 387 -8.69 -3.97 -2.95
N ILE A 388 -9.29 -2.85 -3.37
CA ILE A 388 -10.75 -2.65 -3.32
C ILE A 388 -11.47 -3.74 -4.10
N VAL A 389 -11.01 -4.08 -5.31
CA VAL A 389 -11.63 -5.13 -6.13
C VAL A 389 -11.48 -6.50 -5.46
N ALA A 390 -10.29 -6.83 -4.97
CA ALA A 390 -10.05 -8.09 -4.27
C ALA A 390 -10.86 -8.18 -2.96
N ALA A 391 -11.02 -7.07 -2.24
CA ALA A 391 -11.77 -6.97 -0.99
C ALA A 391 -13.26 -7.33 -1.13
N PHE A 392 -13.84 -7.20 -2.32
CA PHE A 392 -15.19 -7.71 -2.59
C PHE A 392 -15.28 -9.24 -2.67
N SER A 393 -14.13 -9.91 -2.75
CA SER A 393 -14.09 -11.36 -2.88
C SER A 393 -13.28 -12.06 -1.79
N LEU A 394 -12.68 -11.32 -0.86
CA LEU A 394 -11.80 -11.82 0.18
C LEU A 394 -12.04 -11.08 1.52
N SER A 395 -11.85 -11.80 2.63
CA SER A 395 -11.96 -11.26 3.99
C SER A 395 -10.65 -10.55 4.41
N GLN A 396 -10.30 -9.44 3.75
CA GLN A 396 -9.02 -8.74 3.91
C GLN A 396 -9.14 -7.40 4.65
N ALA A 397 -10.17 -7.23 5.52
CA ALA A 397 -10.34 -5.99 6.28
C ALA A 397 -9.15 -5.69 7.22
N TYR A 398 -8.54 -6.73 7.77
CA TYR A 398 -7.36 -6.63 8.65
C TYR A 398 -6.07 -7.08 7.95
N SER A 399 -5.89 -6.68 6.70
CA SER A 399 -4.69 -7.03 5.93
C SER A 399 -3.52 -6.12 6.23
N SER A 400 -2.34 -6.69 6.47
CA SER A 400 -1.08 -5.94 6.60
C SER A 400 -0.78 -5.08 5.37
N MET A 401 -1.18 -5.54 4.18
CA MET A 401 -1.05 -4.80 2.94
C MET A 401 -1.86 -3.50 2.96
N LEU A 402 -3.09 -3.52 3.45
CA LEU A 402 -3.92 -2.31 3.57
C LEU A 402 -3.24 -1.27 4.47
N TYR A 403 -2.85 -1.67 5.70
CA TYR A 403 -2.23 -0.76 6.66
C TYR A 403 -0.89 -0.21 6.15
N PHE A 404 -0.15 -1.02 5.40
CA PHE A 404 1.06 -0.58 4.70
C PHE A 404 0.74 0.50 3.65
N LEU A 405 -0.23 0.28 2.75
CA LEU A 405 -0.62 1.24 1.71
C LEU A 405 -1.12 2.56 2.31
N VAL A 406 -1.98 2.48 3.34
CA VAL A 406 -2.47 3.66 4.07
C VAL A 406 -1.30 4.45 4.66
N ALA A 407 -0.38 3.78 5.36
CA ALA A 407 0.78 4.42 5.98
C ALA A 407 1.69 5.11 4.95
N ILE A 408 1.99 4.44 3.82
CA ILE A 408 2.80 5.02 2.75
C ILE A 408 2.10 6.25 2.15
N SER A 409 0.78 6.22 1.93
CA SER A 409 0.03 7.37 1.41
C SER A 409 0.14 8.59 2.31
N VAL A 410 0.02 8.40 3.63
CA VAL A 410 0.19 9.45 4.65
C VAL A 410 1.60 10.03 4.61
N VAL A 411 2.62 9.18 4.55
CA VAL A 411 4.02 9.62 4.47
C VAL A 411 4.25 10.47 3.21
N LEU A 412 3.80 10.01 2.06
CA LEU A 412 3.97 10.71 0.78
C LEU A 412 3.25 12.07 0.77
N ALA A 413 2.01 12.13 1.27
CA ALA A 413 1.25 13.38 1.37
C ALA A 413 1.93 14.41 2.28
N ARG A 414 2.52 13.96 3.40
CA ARG A 414 3.29 14.82 4.31
C ARG A 414 4.58 15.33 3.66
N LEU A 415 5.32 14.48 2.96
CA LEU A 415 6.54 14.87 2.24
C LEU A 415 6.25 15.92 1.17
N ALA A 416 5.21 15.70 0.36
CA ALA A 416 4.78 16.62 -0.67
C ALA A 416 4.35 17.97 -0.09
N SER A 417 3.53 17.96 0.98
CA SER A 417 3.08 19.18 1.65
C SER A 417 4.22 19.97 2.31
N GLN A 418 5.24 19.31 2.86
CA GLN A 418 6.41 19.96 3.43
C GLN A 418 7.25 20.66 2.36
N ARG A 419 7.45 20.01 1.21
CA ARG A 419 8.21 20.60 0.09
C ARG A 419 7.49 21.77 -0.55
N ASN A 420 6.16 21.72 -0.64
CA ASN A 420 5.35 22.83 -1.16
C ASN A 420 5.44 24.11 -0.29
N ARG A 421 5.71 23.97 1.00
CA ARG A 421 5.88 25.12 1.94
C ARG A 421 7.27 25.75 1.90
N LEU A 422 8.26 25.08 1.29
CA LEU A 422 9.60 25.66 1.14
C LEU A 422 9.56 26.66 -0.01
N PRO A 423 10.09 27.90 0.16
CA PRO A 423 10.19 28.85 -0.93
C PRO A 423 10.98 28.21 -2.06
N GLY A 424 10.44 28.27 -3.28
CA GLY A 424 11.13 27.83 -4.49
C GLY A 424 12.51 28.48 -4.57
N PRO A 425 13.47 27.89 -5.31
CA PRO A 425 14.75 28.58 -5.56
C PRO A 425 14.42 29.96 -6.10
N ARG A 426 14.73 31.00 -5.32
CA ARG A 426 14.64 32.39 -5.80
C ARG A 426 15.39 32.42 -7.10
N GLY A 427 14.68 32.74 -8.19
CA GLY A 427 15.29 32.94 -9.49
C GLY A 427 16.55 33.78 -9.30
N ALA A 428 17.66 33.28 -9.82
CA ALA A 428 18.89 34.03 -9.91
C ALA A 428 18.50 35.40 -10.46
N GLY A 429 18.79 36.43 -9.67
CA GLY A 429 18.33 37.78 -9.88
C GLY A 429 18.38 38.20 -11.36
N SER A 430 17.32 38.75 -11.83
CA SER A 430 17.32 39.61 -13.00
C SER A 430 18.52 40.54 -12.88
N PRO A 431 19.47 40.57 -13.84
CA PRO A 431 20.53 41.54 -13.82
C PRO A 431 19.88 42.91 -13.81
N GLY A 432 20.23 43.70 -12.77
CA GLY A 432 19.68 45.00 -12.52
C GLY A 432 19.63 45.86 -13.78
N GLY A 433 18.45 46.44 -14.00
CA GLY A 433 18.30 47.54 -14.89
C GLY A 433 19.31 48.62 -14.49
N MET A 434 20.23 48.92 -15.39
CA MET A 434 21.08 50.11 -15.30
C MET A 434 20.18 51.33 -15.18
N ALA A 435 20.17 51.95 -14.00
CA ALA A 435 19.65 53.29 -13.84
C ALA A 435 20.56 54.22 -14.65
N GLY A 436 20.05 54.76 -15.75
CA GLY A 436 20.67 55.82 -16.53
C GLY A 436 20.78 57.06 -15.69
N PHE A 437 22.01 57.43 -15.35
CA PHE A 437 22.42 58.76 -14.91
C PHE A 437 22.36 59.64 -16.13
N SER A 438 21.34 60.51 -16.31
CA SER A 438 21.40 61.63 -17.23
C SER A 438 21.48 62.91 -16.43
N GLY A 439 22.54 63.67 -16.77
CA GLY A 439 23.02 64.87 -16.11
C GLY A 439 22.10 66.06 -16.24
N ARG A 440 22.46 67.01 -15.40
CA ARG A 440 21.98 68.39 -15.30
C ARG A 440 22.04 69.14 -16.63
N GLY A 441 21.04 69.89 -16.93
CA GLY A 441 21.07 71.03 -17.80
C GLY A 441 20.09 72.07 -17.32
N ALA A 442 20.61 73.22 -16.91
CA ALA A 442 19.87 74.39 -16.43
C ALA A 442 19.28 75.15 -17.61
N ASP A 443 18.40 76.04 -17.27
CA ASP A 443 17.98 77.28 -17.91
C ASP A 443 16.57 77.35 -18.51
N GLY A 444 15.86 78.34 -17.98
CA GLY A 444 15.27 79.38 -18.74
C GLY A 444 13.73 79.41 -18.87
N ALA A 445 13.18 80.22 -18.00
CA ALA A 445 12.23 81.30 -18.33
C ALA A 445 10.94 81.10 -19.13
N GLU A 446 9.87 81.56 -18.48
CA GLU A 446 8.84 82.47 -19.01
C GLU A 446 7.60 81.96 -19.77
N HIS A 447 6.52 82.46 -19.21
CA HIS A 447 5.23 82.93 -19.79
C HIS A 447 4.08 81.96 -20.13
N ALA A 448 3.08 82.19 -19.28
CA ALA A 448 1.72 82.67 -19.65
C ALA A 448 0.81 81.74 -20.53
N LEU A 449 -0.16 81.33 -19.98
CA LEU A 449 -1.63 81.48 -20.06
C LEU A 449 -2.35 80.28 -19.47
#